data_bb0acc50c4b736b8c74abab796b72215
#
_entry.id   bb0acc50c4b736b8c74abab796b72215
#
_cell.length_a   1.000
_cell.length_b   1.000
_cell.length_c   1.000
_cell.angle_alpha   90.00
_cell.angle_beta   90.00
_cell.angle_gamma   90.00
#
_symmetry.space_group_name_H-M   'P 1'
#
loop_
_entity.id
_entity.type
_entity.pdbx_description
1 polymer ?
#
loop_
_entity_poly.entity_id
_entity_poly.type
_entity_poly.pdbx_seq_one_letter_code
_entity_poly.pdbx_strand_id
1 'polypeptide(L)'
;GGPWSPAPEKLVAPPETQLIDAMRAAGLEPPEEIHFDGKIHRFKSGTKGSPGHGDKPGWYLVFGDGIPAGRFGCWRMGMEQTWRADVGRKLTQTEEMSHAKRLAEAKALRDAALERQHQVASETVEKIWTTASLASAEHPYLAKKGIGVHGARITGDGRLVVPLYDQDGTLSTLQYIDHEGGKLYHSGGQTTGKFWMLGSLDELGTLYIAEGFATAATIHETTNRPVAVAYSASN
;
A
#
# COMPACT_ATOMS: atom_id res chain seq x y z
N GLY A 1 -28.59 44.19 34.07
CA GLY A 1 -28.03 42.94 33.59
C GLY A 1 -29.13 42.09 33.07
N GLY A 2 -29.28 42.00 31.72
CA GLY A 2 -30.24 41.06 31.10
C GLY A 2 -29.74 39.64 31.23
N PRO A 3 -30.63 38.63 31.16
CA PRO A 3 -30.23 37.24 31.25
C PRO A 3 -29.34 36.87 30.05
N TRP A 4 -28.19 36.28 30.34
CA TRP A 4 -27.30 35.70 29.35
C TRP A 4 -28.05 34.59 28.57
N SER A 5 -28.35 34.80 27.32
CA SER A 5 -28.86 33.77 26.43
C SER A 5 -27.68 33.11 25.73
N PRO A 6 -27.54 31.79 25.84
CA PRO A 6 -26.51 31.09 25.05
C PRO A 6 -26.74 31.34 23.56
N ALA A 7 -25.67 31.56 22.82
CA ALA A 7 -25.75 31.65 21.37
C ALA A 7 -26.44 30.41 20.80
N PRO A 8 -27.29 30.54 19.76
CA PRO A 8 -27.97 29.40 19.16
C PRO A 8 -26.97 28.37 18.72
N GLU A 9 -27.15 27.12 19.14
CA GLU A 9 -26.36 25.98 18.67
C GLU A 9 -26.51 25.90 17.14
N LYS A 10 -25.37 25.92 16.45
CA LYS A 10 -25.35 25.74 15.00
C LYS A 10 -25.89 24.35 14.67
N LEU A 11 -26.97 24.26 13.92
CA LEU A 11 -27.48 22.99 13.38
C LEU A 11 -26.37 22.34 12.54
N VAL A 12 -25.85 21.23 13.00
CA VAL A 12 -24.84 20.43 12.29
C VAL A 12 -25.48 19.13 11.80
N ALA A 13 -25.04 18.66 10.64
CA ALA A 13 -25.48 17.39 10.09
C ALA A 13 -25.08 16.22 11.02
N PRO A 14 -25.78 15.07 10.98
CA PRO A 14 -25.39 13.87 11.71
C PRO A 14 -23.94 13.47 11.39
N PRO A 15 -23.18 12.91 12.34
CA PRO A 15 -21.78 12.52 12.14
C PRO A 15 -21.57 11.59 10.94
N GLU A 16 -22.48 10.67 10.71
CA GLU A 16 -22.44 9.78 9.53
C GLU A 16 -22.47 10.55 8.22
N THR A 17 -23.40 11.51 8.10
CA THR A 17 -23.51 12.38 6.91
C THR A 17 -22.24 13.19 6.73
N GLN A 18 -21.68 13.75 7.81
CA GLN A 18 -20.43 14.52 7.75
C GLN A 18 -19.26 13.67 7.28
N LEU A 19 -19.14 12.41 7.72
CA LEU A 19 -18.08 11.50 7.28
C LEU A 19 -18.23 11.11 5.82
N ILE A 20 -19.47 10.80 5.39
CA ILE A 20 -19.78 10.51 3.98
C ILE A 20 -19.39 11.70 3.10
N ASP A 21 -19.72 12.92 3.49
CA ASP A 21 -19.38 14.11 2.73
C ASP A 21 -17.87 14.36 2.70
N ALA A 22 -17.16 14.09 3.80
CA ALA A 22 -15.71 14.17 3.84
C ALA A 22 -15.05 13.15 2.90
N MET A 23 -15.56 11.91 2.84
CA MET A 23 -15.07 10.88 1.90
C MET A 23 -15.33 11.30 0.44
N ARG A 24 -16.51 11.84 0.12
CA ARG A 24 -16.82 12.36 -1.21
C ARG A 24 -15.92 13.53 -1.60
N ALA A 25 -15.71 14.47 -0.69
CA ALA A 25 -14.80 15.59 -0.91
C ALA A 25 -13.34 15.14 -1.18
N ALA A 26 -12.95 14.00 -0.61
CA ALA A 26 -11.66 13.38 -0.87
C ALA A 26 -11.61 12.52 -2.15
N GLY A 27 -12.69 12.51 -2.95
CA GLY A 27 -12.77 11.76 -4.21
C GLY A 27 -13.05 10.26 -4.05
N LEU A 28 -13.57 9.85 -2.90
CA LEU A 28 -13.96 8.46 -2.64
C LEU A 28 -15.47 8.28 -2.81
N GLU A 29 -15.85 7.11 -3.29
CA GLU A 29 -17.23 6.65 -3.24
C GLU A 29 -17.45 5.95 -1.89
N PRO A 30 -18.21 6.58 -0.94
CA PRO A 30 -18.38 6.04 0.40
C PRO A 30 -19.23 4.76 0.37
N PRO A 31 -19.11 3.88 1.39
CA PRO A 31 -19.99 2.74 1.53
C PRO A 31 -21.41 3.18 1.88
N GLU A 32 -22.39 2.30 1.66
CA GLU A 32 -23.79 2.57 1.97
C GLU A 32 -24.06 2.71 3.47
N GLU A 33 -23.27 2.02 4.30
CA GLU A 33 -23.40 2.01 5.75
C GLU A 33 -22.07 2.32 6.42
N ILE A 34 -22.10 3.16 7.45
CA ILE A 34 -20.93 3.53 8.26
C ILE A 34 -21.08 2.97 9.68
N HIS A 35 -20.05 2.25 10.13
CA HIS A 35 -19.98 1.70 11.48
C HIS A 35 -18.97 2.48 12.32
N PHE A 36 -19.43 3.02 13.47
CA PHE A 36 -18.60 3.77 14.42
C PHE A 36 -18.12 2.86 15.56
N ASP A 37 -17.54 1.70 15.22
CA ASP A 37 -17.19 0.62 16.16
C ASP A 37 -15.69 0.53 16.48
N GLY A 38 -14.88 1.46 15.96
CA GLY A 38 -13.43 1.46 16.16
C GLY A 38 -12.68 0.34 15.43
N LYS A 39 -13.32 -0.31 14.45
CA LYS A 39 -12.69 -1.34 13.61
C LYS A 39 -12.40 -0.82 12.22
N ILE A 40 -11.46 -1.49 11.55
CA ILE A 40 -11.17 -1.17 10.15
C ILE A 40 -12.23 -1.80 9.24
N HIS A 41 -12.93 -0.94 8.51
CA HIS A 41 -13.89 -1.33 7.47
C HIS A 41 -13.32 -1.06 6.09
N ARG A 42 -13.46 -2.03 5.18
CA ARG A 42 -12.97 -1.94 3.80
C ARG A 42 -14.14 -1.79 2.83
N PHE A 43 -13.98 -0.89 1.84
CA PHE A 43 -15.02 -0.62 0.85
C PHE A 43 -14.45 -0.37 -0.56
N LYS A 44 -15.31 -0.47 -1.58
CA LYS A 44 -14.97 -0.10 -2.96
C LYS A 44 -14.96 1.42 -3.05
N SER A 45 -13.81 2.01 -3.35
CA SER A 45 -13.62 3.47 -3.30
C SER A 45 -14.01 4.22 -4.57
N GLY A 46 -14.52 3.53 -5.60
CA GLY A 46 -14.82 4.13 -6.91
C GLY A 46 -13.57 4.53 -7.72
N THR A 47 -12.38 4.42 -7.16
CA THR A 47 -11.14 4.79 -7.85
C THR A 47 -10.80 3.83 -8.97
N LYS A 48 -10.51 4.36 -10.17
CA LYS A 48 -10.11 3.58 -11.34
C LYS A 48 -8.76 2.90 -11.08
N GLY A 49 -8.66 1.62 -11.38
CA GLY A 49 -7.45 0.80 -11.33
C GLY A 49 -7.78 -0.59 -11.82
N SER A 50 -6.78 -1.43 -12.16
CA SER A 50 -7.02 -2.81 -12.62
C SER A 50 -7.96 -3.53 -11.67
N PRO A 51 -9.10 -4.04 -12.13
CA PRO A 51 -10.08 -4.69 -11.28
C PRO A 51 -9.57 -6.08 -10.88
N GLY A 52 -8.97 -6.17 -9.69
CA GLY A 52 -8.94 -7.45 -9.00
C GLY A 52 -10.37 -7.76 -8.52
N HIS A 53 -10.88 -8.96 -8.77
CA HIS A 53 -12.17 -9.39 -8.25
C HIS A 53 -12.18 -9.23 -6.72
N GLY A 54 -13.07 -8.37 -6.20
CA GLY A 54 -13.23 -8.15 -4.76
C GLY A 54 -12.31 -7.09 -4.13
N ASP A 55 -11.55 -6.33 -4.91
CA ASP A 55 -10.65 -5.30 -4.39
C ASP A 55 -11.43 -4.16 -3.70
N LYS A 56 -11.13 -3.95 -2.42
CA LYS A 56 -11.69 -2.90 -1.58
C LYS A 56 -10.55 -1.98 -1.09
N PRO A 57 -10.05 -1.07 -1.94
CA PRO A 57 -8.91 -0.22 -1.60
C PRO A 57 -9.27 0.89 -0.62
N GLY A 58 -10.54 1.28 -0.53
CA GLY A 58 -11.03 2.21 0.47
C GLY A 58 -11.08 1.57 1.86
N TRP A 59 -10.81 2.36 2.88
CA TRP A 59 -10.89 1.95 4.28
C TRP A 59 -11.28 3.13 5.17
N TYR A 60 -11.92 2.83 6.29
CA TYR A 60 -12.11 3.77 7.37
C TYR A 60 -12.03 3.06 8.72
N LEU A 61 -11.74 3.83 9.77
CA LEU A 61 -11.75 3.44 11.16
C LEU A 61 -12.20 4.64 11.98
N VAL A 62 -13.38 4.56 12.55
CA VAL A 62 -14.00 5.64 13.32
C VAL A 62 -14.61 5.12 14.60
N PHE A 63 -14.51 5.92 15.65
CA PHE A 63 -15.08 5.66 16.98
C PHE A 63 -16.32 6.50 17.16
N GLY A 64 -17.37 5.92 17.79
CA GLY A 64 -18.65 6.58 18.03
C GLY A 64 -18.84 7.06 19.48
N ASP A 65 -17.96 6.66 20.38
CA ASP A 65 -18.05 7.06 21.79
C ASP A 65 -17.62 8.53 21.96
N GLY A 66 -18.44 9.36 22.56
CA GLY A 66 -18.24 10.80 22.70
C GLY A 66 -18.37 11.54 21.36
N ILE A 67 -17.41 12.42 21.03
CA ILE A 67 -17.41 13.09 19.72
C ILE A 67 -16.83 12.14 18.68
N PRO A 68 -17.61 11.72 17.67
CA PRO A 68 -17.14 10.78 16.67
C PRO A 68 -15.91 11.27 15.94
N ALA A 69 -14.90 10.42 15.86
CA ALA A 69 -13.61 10.76 15.23
C ALA A 69 -12.89 9.50 14.74
N GLY A 70 -11.96 9.67 13.81
CA GLY A 70 -11.15 8.59 13.29
C GLY A 70 -10.35 8.97 12.06
N ARG A 71 -10.18 8.01 11.18
CA ARG A 71 -9.41 8.16 9.93
C ARG A 71 -10.08 7.40 8.80
N PHE A 72 -9.88 7.86 7.58
CA PHE A 72 -10.27 7.14 6.38
C PHE A 72 -9.24 7.37 5.26
N GLY A 73 -9.26 6.52 4.25
CA GLY A 73 -8.33 6.65 3.15
C GLY A 73 -8.53 5.64 2.04
N CYS A 74 -7.58 5.62 1.10
CA CYS A 74 -7.54 4.69 0.00
C CYS A 74 -6.09 4.22 -0.23
N TRP A 75 -5.84 2.93 -0.07
CA TRP A 75 -4.51 2.33 -0.26
C TRP A 75 -3.99 2.53 -1.68
N ARG A 76 -4.87 2.45 -2.68
CA ARG A 76 -4.50 2.62 -4.08
C ARG A 76 -4.04 4.04 -4.40
N MET A 77 -4.63 5.04 -3.76
CA MET A 77 -4.27 6.44 -3.93
C MET A 77 -3.15 6.89 -2.98
N GLY A 78 -2.72 6.03 -2.05
CA GLY A 78 -1.79 6.43 -0.98
C GLY A 78 -2.33 7.56 -0.09
N MET A 79 -3.67 7.71 -0.03
CA MET A 79 -4.34 8.82 0.63
C MET A 79 -4.89 8.40 1.98
N GLU A 80 -4.68 9.26 2.96
CA GLU A 80 -5.22 9.13 4.31
C GLU A 80 -5.60 10.50 4.86
N GLN A 81 -6.76 10.58 5.52
CA GLN A 81 -7.23 11.79 6.19
C GLN A 81 -7.74 11.47 7.60
N THR A 82 -7.47 12.38 8.52
CA THR A 82 -8.13 12.41 9.82
C THR A 82 -9.48 13.07 9.70
N TRP A 83 -10.44 12.58 10.46
CA TRP A 83 -11.78 13.13 10.50
C TRP A 83 -12.30 13.21 11.94
N ARG A 84 -13.12 14.21 12.18
CA ARG A 84 -13.86 14.42 13.43
C ARG A 84 -15.19 15.10 13.12
N ALA A 85 -16.26 14.67 13.80
CA ALA A 85 -17.54 15.32 13.69
C ALA A 85 -17.50 16.78 14.21
N ASP A 86 -18.08 17.71 13.44
CA ASP A 86 -18.39 19.06 13.91
C ASP A 86 -19.56 18.95 14.89
N VAL A 87 -19.39 19.48 16.08
CA VAL A 87 -20.42 19.52 17.13
C VAL A 87 -21.02 20.92 17.29
N GLY A 88 -20.72 21.85 16.37
CA GLY A 88 -21.26 23.20 16.37
C GLY A 88 -20.72 24.14 17.44
N ARG A 89 -19.75 23.70 18.25
CA ARG A 89 -19.10 24.47 19.32
C ARG A 89 -17.61 24.13 19.44
N LYS A 90 -16.87 24.98 20.16
CA LYS A 90 -15.50 24.66 20.55
C LYS A 90 -15.46 23.47 21.52
N LEU A 91 -14.45 22.62 21.36
CA LEU A 91 -14.23 21.51 22.27
C LEU A 91 -13.65 21.98 23.59
N THR A 92 -13.96 21.23 24.64
CA THR A 92 -13.26 21.33 25.92
C THR A 92 -11.89 20.68 25.84
N GLN A 93 -10.98 21.03 26.73
CA GLN A 93 -9.64 20.41 26.80
C GLN A 93 -9.70 18.88 26.94
N THR A 94 -10.64 18.37 27.74
CA THR A 94 -10.84 16.92 27.92
C THR A 94 -11.29 16.24 26.62
N GLU A 95 -12.19 16.87 25.87
CA GLU A 95 -12.64 16.38 24.55
C GLU A 95 -11.51 16.40 23.52
N GLU A 96 -10.65 17.42 23.53
CA GLU A 96 -9.46 17.48 22.65
C GLU A 96 -8.46 16.38 22.97
N MET A 97 -8.17 16.13 24.25
CA MET A 97 -7.29 15.03 24.69
C MET A 97 -7.88 13.67 24.29
N SER A 98 -9.16 13.45 24.49
CA SER A 98 -9.86 12.22 24.08
C SER A 98 -9.80 12.02 22.55
N HIS A 99 -10.00 13.08 21.79
CA HIS A 99 -9.87 13.05 20.33
C HIS A 99 -8.44 12.69 19.89
N ALA A 100 -7.41 13.32 20.46
CA ALA A 100 -6.02 13.01 20.13
C ALA A 100 -5.67 11.55 20.43
N LYS A 101 -6.13 11.02 21.56
CA LYS A 101 -5.98 9.60 21.92
C LYS A 101 -6.60 8.68 20.87
N ARG A 102 -7.85 8.95 20.44
CA ARG A 102 -8.54 8.14 19.42
C ARG A 102 -7.83 8.16 18.06
N LEU A 103 -7.32 9.32 17.65
CA LEU A 103 -6.54 9.41 16.41
C LEU A 103 -5.26 8.56 16.48
N ALA A 104 -4.59 8.55 17.63
CA ALA A 104 -3.41 7.71 17.83
C ALA A 104 -3.77 6.22 17.82
N GLU A 105 -4.87 5.81 18.46
CA GLU A 105 -5.38 4.44 18.46
C GLU A 105 -5.78 4.01 17.04
N ALA A 106 -6.51 4.86 16.30
CA ALA A 106 -6.88 4.58 14.91
C ALA A 106 -5.65 4.38 14.03
N LYS A 107 -4.62 5.22 14.20
CA LYS A 107 -3.36 5.08 13.49
C LYS A 107 -2.65 3.76 13.83
N ALA A 108 -2.53 3.44 15.10
CA ALA A 108 -1.86 2.22 15.56
C ALA A 108 -2.56 0.94 15.04
N LEU A 109 -3.90 0.91 15.07
CA LEU A 109 -4.68 -0.21 14.54
C LEU A 109 -4.51 -0.36 13.02
N ARG A 110 -4.52 0.74 12.28
CA ARG A 110 -4.29 0.72 10.84
C ARG A 110 -2.88 0.22 10.50
N ASP A 111 -1.85 0.76 11.19
CA ASP A 111 -0.46 0.38 10.94
C ASP A 111 -0.23 -1.11 11.28
N ALA A 112 -0.81 -1.62 12.36
CA ALA A 112 -0.78 -3.04 12.71
C ALA A 112 -1.51 -3.93 11.69
N ALA A 113 -2.63 -3.46 11.12
CA ALA A 113 -3.35 -4.19 10.08
C ALA A 113 -2.55 -4.25 8.77
N LEU A 114 -1.88 -3.17 8.39
CA LEU A 114 -1.02 -3.10 7.22
C LEU A 114 0.19 -4.03 7.37
N GLU A 115 0.86 -3.99 8.53
CA GLU A 115 1.99 -4.86 8.83
C GLU A 115 1.61 -6.34 8.77
N ARG A 116 0.45 -6.70 9.35
CA ARG A 116 -0.07 -8.08 9.24
C ARG A 116 -0.34 -8.48 7.79
N GLN A 117 -0.86 -7.57 6.96
CA GLN A 117 -1.07 -7.82 5.54
C GLN A 117 0.28 -8.07 4.83
N HIS A 118 1.30 -7.25 5.10
CA HIS A 118 2.65 -7.43 4.57
C HIS A 118 3.26 -8.76 4.99
N GLN A 119 3.11 -9.15 6.26
CA GLN A 119 3.60 -10.41 6.79
C GLN A 119 2.96 -11.62 6.07
N VAL A 120 1.64 -11.63 5.95
CA VAL A 120 0.92 -12.72 5.24
C VAL A 120 1.34 -12.79 3.76
N ALA A 121 1.52 -11.63 3.13
CA ALA A 121 2.00 -11.58 1.75
C ALA A 121 3.43 -12.13 1.63
N SER A 122 4.34 -11.74 2.52
CA SER A 122 5.73 -12.23 2.55
C SER A 122 5.79 -13.76 2.73
N GLU A 123 5.04 -14.32 3.67
CA GLU A 123 4.96 -15.78 3.86
C GLU A 123 4.41 -16.52 2.62
N THR A 124 3.46 -15.89 1.92
CA THR A 124 2.89 -16.46 0.69
C THR A 124 3.89 -16.43 -0.46
N VAL A 125 4.56 -15.29 -0.65
CA VAL A 125 5.54 -15.17 -1.74
C VAL A 125 6.78 -16.02 -1.51
N GLU A 126 7.17 -16.26 -0.25
CA GLU A 126 8.27 -17.18 0.07
C GLU A 126 7.95 -18.61 -0.39
N LYS A 127 6.72 -19.09 -0.16
CA LYS A 127 6.27 -20.39 -0.67
C LYS A 127 6.27 -20.43 -2.20
N ILE A 128 5.77 -19.38 -2.86
CA ILE A 128 5.79 -19.28 -4.32
C ILE A 128 7.22 -19.29 -4.83
N TRP A 129 8.10 -18.48 -4.24
CA TRP A 129 9.49 -18.37 -4.63
C TRP A 129 10.24 -19.70 -4.49
N THR A 130 10.09 -20.39 -3.38
CA THR A 130 10.76 -21.67 -3.12
C THR A 130 10.27 -22.81 -4.02
N THR A 131 9.00 -22.82 -4.41
CA THR A 131 8.40 -23.83 -5.29
C THR A 131 8.54 -23.52 -6.77
N ALA A 132 8.79 -22.26 -7.14
CA ALA A 132 8.99 -21.87 -8.52
C ALA A 132 10.34 -22.42 -9.04
N SER A 133 10.35 -22.95 -10.27
CA SER A 133 11.56 -23.42 -10.94
C SER A 133 12.40 -22.26 -11.45
N LEU A 134 13.71 -22.47 -11.64
CA LEU A 134 14.52 -21.48 -12.37
C LEU A 134 13.93 -21.27 -13.77
N ALA A 135 13.88 -20.02 -14.20
CA ALA A 135 13.43 -19.70 -15.55
C ALA A 135 14.43 -20.22 -16.60
N SER A 136 13.95 -20.51 -17.78
CA SER A 136 14.78 -20.75 -18.96
C SER A 136 15.03 -19.44 -19.70
N ALA A 137 16.22 -19.32 -20.32
CA ALA A 137 16.56 -18.20 -21.22
C ALA A 137 15.58 -18.11 -22.44
N GLU A 138 14.89 -19.22 -22.73
CA GLU A 138 13.88 -19.31 -23.80
C GLU A 138 12.53 -18.71 -23.40
N HIS A 139 12.36 -18.28 -22.13
CA HIS A 139 11.13 -17.61 -21.72
C HIS A 139 10.86 -16.40 -22.62
N PRO A 140 9.65 -16.26 -23.21
CA PRO A 140 9.36 -15.27 -24.25
C PRO A 140 9.76 -13.84 -23.90
N TYR A 141 9.57 -13.44 -22.64
CA TYR A 141 9.99 -12.12 -22.16
C TYR A 141 11.52 -11.97 -22.18
N LEU A 142 12.27 -12.96 -21.67
CA LEU A 142 13.75 -12.90 -21.64
C LEU A 142 14.33 -12.90 -23.04
N ALA A 143 13.85 -13.79 -23.92
CA ALA A 143 14.25 -13.86 -25.33
C ALA A 143 13.95 -12.55 -26.06
N LYS A 144 12.76 -11.98 -25.90
CA LYS A 144 12.35 -10.68 -26.48
C LYS A 144 13.24 -9.52 -26.01
N LYS A 145 13.70 -9.56 -24.77
CA LYS A 145 14.58 -8.53 -24.19
C LYS A 145 16.05 -8.78 -24.45
N GLY A 146 16.43 -9.99 -24.91
CA GLY A 146 17.82 -10.38 -25.17
C GLY A 146 18.67 -10.41 -23.91
N ILE A 147 18.08 -10.84 -22.77
CA ILE A 147 18.75 -10.88 -21.45
C ILE A 147 18.75 -12.29 -20.87
N GLY A 148 19.71 -12.55 -20.01
CA GLY A 148 19.82 -13.79 -19.25
C GLY A 148 18.79 -13.90 -18.13
N VAL A 149 18.81 -15.05 -17.46
CA VAL A 149 17.86 -15.41 -16.39
C VAL A 149 18.12 -14.67 -15.09
N HIS A 150 19.39 -14.45 -14.74
CA HIS A 150 19.87 -13.77 -13.51
C HIS A 150 19.22 -14.26 -12.21
N GLY A 151 18.80 -15.54 -12.15
CA GLY A 151 18.14 -16.09 -10.98
C GLY A 151 16.62 -15.85 -10.93
N ALA A 152 16.03 -15.24 -11.94
CA ALA A 152 14.57 -15.19 -12.06
C ALA A 152 13.98 -16.59 -12.14
N ARG A 153 12.76 -16.75 -11.62
CA ARG A 153 12.05 -18.04 -11.56
C ARG A 153 10.79 -18.00 -12.40
N ILE A 154 10.18 -19.15 -12.62
CA ILE A 154 8.95 -19.30 -13.37
C ILE A 154 7.90 -20.03 -12.52
N THR A 155 6.69 -19.49 -12.48
CA THR A 155 5.54 -20.12 -11.81
C THR A 155 4.88 -21.19 -12.70
N GLY A 156 4.06 -22.04 -12.11
CA GLY A 156 3.38 -23.11 -12.84
C GLY A 156 2.43 -22.62 -13.95
N ASP A 157 2.00 -21.37 -13.91
CA ASP A 157 1.20 -20.73 -14.94
C ASP A 157 2.04 -20.01 -16.02
N GLY A 158 3.37 -20.19 -16.00
CA GLY A 158 4.29 -19.69 -17.02
C GLY A 158 4.74 -18.25 -16.86
N ARG A 159 4.35 -17.54 -15.79
CA ARG A 159 4.85 -16.18 -15.55
C ARG A 159 6.25 -16.20 -14.96
N LEU A 160 7.08 -15.30 -15.43
CA LEU A 160 8.37 -15.01 -14.80
C LEU A 160 8.13 -14.32 -13.47
N VAL A 161 8.88 -14.67 -12.44
CA VAL A 161 8.87 -13.99 -11.15
C VAL A 161 10.26 -13.49 -10.79
N VAL A 162 10.31 -12.25 -10.31
CA VAL A 162 11.51 -11.60 -9.81
C VAL A 162 11.26 -11.12 -8.39
N PRO A 163 12.25 -11.26 -7.49
CA PRO A 163 12.06 -11.00 -6.06
C PRO A 163 12.27 -9.53 -5.72
N LEU A 164 11.62 -9.07 -4.65
CA LEU A 164 11.90 -7.82 -3.98
C LEU A 164 12.32 -8.13 -2.55
N TYR A 165 13.57 -7.85 -2.22
CA TYR A 165 14.15 -8.06 -0.90
C TYR A 165 14.24 -6.75 -0.13
N ASP A 166 14.24 -6.83 1.19
CA ASP A 166 14.65 -5.73 2.05
C ASP A 166 16.18 -5.66 2.19
N GLN A 167 16.64 -4.68 2.95
CA GLN A 167 18.07 -4.48 3.23
C GLN A 167 18.72 -5.63 3.99
N ASP A 168 17.94 -6.43 4.71
CA ASP A 168 18.39 -7.57 5.51
C ASP A 168 18.35 -8.88 4.70
N GLY A 169 17.95 -8.81 3.42
CA GLY A 169 17.88 -9.95 2.52
C GLY A 169 16.60 -10.79 2.71
N THR A 170 15.59 -10.28 3.42
CA THR A 170 14.29 -10.96 3.58
C THR A 170 13.41 -10.71 2.35
N LEU A 171 12.81 -11.77 1.80
CA LEU A 171 11.89 -11.66 0.68
C LEU A 171 10.60 -10.97 1.13
N SER A 172 10.35 -9.78 0.60
CA SER A 172 9.18 -8.96 0.94
C SER A 172 8.01 -9.24 0.01
N THR A 173 8.27 -9.27 -1.29
CA THR A 173 7.24 -9.50 -2.31
C THR A 173 7.85 -9.98 -3.62
N LEU A 174 6.99 -10.29 -4.61
CA LEU A 174 7.36 -10.70 -5.95
C LEU A 174 6.73 -9.78 -6.99
N GLN A 175 7.44 -9.54 -8.09
CA GLN A 175 6.86 -9.02 -9.32
C GLN A 175 6.72 -10.15 -10.32
N TYR A 176 5.51 -10.35 -10.83
CA TYR A 176 5.20 -11.25 -11.92
C TYR A 176 5.34 -10.53 -13.25
N ILE A 177 5.92 -11.19 -14.24
CA ILE A 177 6.07 -10.66 -15.59
C ILE A 177 5.50 -11.71 -16.55
N ASP A 178 4.49 -11.34 -17.31
CA ASP A 178 3.89 -12.24 -18.32
C ASP A 178 4.73 -12.31 -19.61
N HIS A 179 4.30 -13.14 -20.53
CA HIS A 179 4.98 -13.36 -21.81
C HIS A 179 5.05 -12.09 -22.67
N GLU A 180 4.10 -11.18 -22.51
CA GLU A 180 4.04 -9.92 -23.27
C GLU A 180 4.84 -8.80 -22.62
N GLY A 181 5.20 -8.95 -21.33
CA GLY A 181 5.95 -8.00 -20.53
C GLY A 181 5.07 -7.18 -19.57
N GLY A 182 3.81 -7.54 -19.42
CA GLY A 182 2.92 -7.01 -18.39
C GLY A 182 3.45 -7.36 -17.01
N LYS A 183 3.43 -6.40 -16.10
CA LYS A 183 4.02 -6.52 -14.76
C LYS A 183 2.97 -6.33 -13.68
N LEU A 184 2.97 -7.21 -12.70
CA LEU A 184 2.06 -7.17 -11.55
C LEU A 184 2.81 -7.54 -10.28
N TYR A 185 2.62 -6.77 -9.21
CA TYR A 185 3.14 -7.15 -7.90
C TYR A 185 2.19 -8.11 -7.19
N HIS A 186 2.74 -8.95 -6.32
CA HIS A 186 1.93 -9.78 -5.45
C HIS A 186 1.06 -8.90 -4.54
N SER A 187 -0.23 -9.22 -4.48
CA SER A 187 -1.19 -8.41 -3.71
C SER A 187 -0.85 -8.39 -2.22
N GLY A 188 -0.87 -7.21 -1.63
CA GLY A 188 -0.55 -7.01 -0.21
C GLY A 188 0.94 -6.98 0.13
N GLY A 189 1.82 -7.17 -0.85
CA GLY A 189 3.26 -7.10 -0.64
C GLY A 189 3.79 -5.67 -0.53
N GLN A 190 4.78 -5.47 0.32
CA GLN A 190 5.46 -4.19 0.45
C GLN A 190 6.52 -4.03 -0.65
N THR A 191 6.45 -2.93 -1.40
CA THR A 191 7.41 -2.62 -2.48
C THR A 191 8.36 -1.48 -2.13
N THR A 192 7.93 -0.54 -1.31
CA THR A 192 8.73 0.63 -0.91
C THR A 192 9.96 0.22 -0.12
N GLY A 193 11.13 0.72 -0.51
CA GLY A 193 12.42 0.39 0.09
C GLY A 193 12.89 -1.03 -0.23
N LYS A 194 12.28 -1.72 -1.22
CA LYS A 194 12.66 -3.08 -1.61
C LYS A 194 13.34 -3.10 -2.96
N PHE A 195 14.35 -3.93 -3.10
CA PHE A 195 15.17 -4.01 -4.31
C PHE A 195 15.66 -5.45 -4.58
N TRP A 196 16.25 -5.66 -5.71
CA TRP A 196 16.97 -6.89 -6.05
C TRP A 196 18.35 -6.57 -6.62
N MET A 197 19.38 -7.20 -6.08
CA MET A 197 20.75 -7.04 -6.57
C MET A 197 21.07 -8.07 -7.66
N LEU A 198 21.50 -7.59 -8.82
CA LEU A 198 22.16 -8.39 -9.85
C LEU A 198 23.67 -8.21 -9.68
N GLY A 199 24.39 -9.31 -9.50
CA GLY A 199 25.80 -9.30 -9.17
C GLY A 199 26.08 -8.95 -7.70
N SER A 200 27.35 -8.91 -7.33
CA SER A 200 27.81 -8.59 -5.98
C SER A 200 28.51 -7.24 -5.98
N LEU A 201 28.37 -6.49 -4.90
CA LEU A 201 29.16 -5.26 -4.70
C LEU A 201 30.64 -5.62 -4.71
N ASP A 202 31.40 -4.93 -5.55
CA ASP A 202 32.84 -5.07 -5.64
C ASP A 202 33.58 -4.01 -4.80
N GLU A 203 34.90 -4.19 -4.62
CA GLU A 203 35.75 -3.24 -3.91
C GLU A 203 35.83 -1.87 -4.60
N LEU A 204 35.45 -1.77 -5.87
CA LEU A 204 35.46 -0.52 -6.64
C LEU A 204 34.29 0.37 -6.32
N GLY A 205 33.30 -0.12 -5.55
CA GLY A 205 32.21 0.67 -5.00
C GLY A 205 31.22 1.25 -6.03
N THR A 206 31.26 0.80 -7.30
CA THR A 206 30.33 1.26 -8.32
C THR A 206 29.06 0.40 -8.30
N LEU A 207 27.92 1.02 -8.03
CA LEU A 207 26.59 0.40 -8.09
C LEU A 207 25.74 1.17 -9.09
N TYR A 208 25.18 0.47 -10.07
CA TYR A 208 24.11 1.02 -10.92
C TYR A 208 22.74 0.77 -10.29
N ILE A 209 21.82 1.67 -10.57
CA ILE A 209 20.42 1.53 -10.15
C ILE A 209 19.56 1.61 -11.40
N ALA A 210 18.65 0.67 -11.58
CA ALA A 210 17.70 0.64 -12.67
C ALA A 210 16.29 0.38 -12.17
N GLU A 211 15.30 1.01 -12.79
CA GLU A 211 13.90 0.86 -12.39
C GLU A 211 13.36 -0.54 -12.67
N GLY A 212 13.76 -1.17 -13.76
CA GLY A 212 13.18 -2.45 -14.17
C GLY A 212 14.21 -3.56 -14.36
N PHE A 213 13.77 -4.80 -14.13
CA PHE A 213 14.60 -6.00 -14.24
C PHE A 213 15.35 -6.09 -15.58
N ALA A 214 14.66 -5.91 -16.74
CA ALA A 214 15.32 -6.03 -18.03
C ALA A 214 16.43 -4.99 -18.23
N THR A 215 16.19 -3.74 -17.83
CA THR A 215 17.19 -2.67 -17.89
C THR A 215 18.40 -3.00 -17.00
N ALA A 216 18.13 -3.46 -15.77
CA ALA A 216 19.17 -3.86 -14.85
C ALA A 216 20.00 -5.02 -15.39
N ALA A 217 19.35 -6.03 -15.97
CA ALA A 217 20.03 -7.18 -16.59
C ALA A 217 20.93 -6.74 -17.76
N THR A 218 20.41 -5.90 -18.66
CA THR A 218 21.22 -5.35 -19.77
C THR A 218 22.44 -4.58 -19.29
N ILE A 219 22.28 -3.72 -18.27
CA ILE A 219 23.41 -2.97 -17.69
C ILE A 219 24.42 -3.93 -17.08
N HIS A 220 23.95 -4.90 -16.30
CA HIS A 220 24.81 -5.89 -15.65
C HIS A 220 25.62 -6.71 -16.68
N GLU A 221 24.97 -7.23 -17.72
CA GLU A 221 25.59 -8.02 -18.78
C GLU A 221 26.59 -7.22 -19.59
N THR A 222 26.30 -5.94 -19.85
CA THR A 222 27.17 -5.08 -20.66
C THR A 222 28.38 -4.58 -19.87
N THR A 223 28.22 -4.28 -18.59
CA THR A 223 29.24 -3.62 -17.77
C THR A 223 29.97 -4.56 -16.82
N ASN A 224 29.41 -5.75 -16.58
CA ASN A 224 29.82 -6.69 -15.54
C ASN A 224 29.88 -6.06 -14.13
N ARG A 225 29.02 -5.04 -13.89
CA ARG A 225 28.92 -4.31 -12.62
C ARG A 225 27.65 -4.67 -11.88
N PRO A 226 27.64 -4.54 -10.55
CA PRO A 226 26.40 -4.75 -9.77
C PRO A 226 25.34 -3.71 -10.11
N VAL A 227 24.09 -4.17 -10.17
CA VAL A 227 22.93 -3.34 -10.47
C VAL A 227 21.81 -3.64 -9.47
N ALA A 228 21.31 -2.60 -8.81
CA ALA A 228 20.09 -2.70 -8.02
C ALA A 228 18.87 -2.45 -8.89
N VAL A 229 17.95 -3.39 -8.91
CA VAL A 229 16.59 -3.23 -9.47
C VAL A 229 15.74 -2.53 -8.44
N ALA A 230 15.36 -1.28 -8.67
CA ALA A 230 14.59 -0.47 -7.72
C ALA A 230 13.07 -0.55 -7.90
N TYR A 231 12.59 -1.10 -9.02
CA TYR A 231 11.18 -1.33 -9.37
C TYR A 231 10.32 -0.09 -9.58
N SER A 232 10.72 1.07 -9.10
CA SER A 232 10.10 2.36 -9.39
C SER A 232 11.08 3.50 -9.17
N ALA A 233 10.82 4.65 -9.80
CA ALA A 233 11.65 5.86 -9.63
C ALA A 233 11.50 6.52 -8.25
N SER A 234 10.45 6.16 -7.50
CA SER A 234 10.16 6.67 -6.15
C SER A 234 10.61 5.74 -5.02
N ASN A 235 11.27 4.66 -5.36
CA ASN A 235 11.69 3.64 -4.41
C ASN A 235 13.12 3.89 -3.90
#